data_2c6098e638b936e36c5b38e3353e4c91
#
_entry.id   2c6098e638b936e36c5b38e3353e4c91
#
_cell.length_a   1.000
_cell.length_b   1.000
_cell.length_c   1.000
_cell.angle_alpha   90.00
_cell.angle_beta   90.00
_cell.angle_gamma   90.00
#
_symmetry.space_group_name_H-M   'P 1'
#
loop_
_entity.id
_entity.type
_entity.pdbx_description
1 polymer ?
#
loop_
_entity_poly.entity_id
_entity_poly.type
_entity_poly.pdbx_seq_one_letter_code
_entity_poly.pdbx_strand_id
1 'polypeptide(L)'
;MPRLLTPTSSGLVSVGGMAENLLAPGAHGRRVYVALGDSFTEGVGDHDSRLPNGVRGWADRVAERLARADPGWEYANLAIRSKRLRHIIAEQLEPALAMEPTLVTLYAGGNDILDIGTDIHALMKDYEFLVARLAASGATVVLFTGFDVRVSALLEPLKRRNAVYNQRVREVAARYEAVLVDYWCFDAFYDPRMWDSDRLHMSKAGHKYLAGQVLDQLGVPHKVKPRDWEPPEKLGLRDWERRQRRWVREWVLPLFGRRLRGVTLGDQLSPRWPEPVRVPPKAGLKKLAAKVPAA
;
A
#
# COMPACT_ATOMS: atom_id res chain seq x y z
N MET A 1 43.03 3.24 -36.57
CA MET A 1 41.58 2.94 -36.58
C MET A 1 41.34 1.75 -35.64
N PRO A 2 40.78 1.92 -34.46
CA PRO A 2 40.39 0.81 -33.59
C PRO A 2 38.98 0.37 -33.93
N ARG A 3 38.80 -0.95 -34.02
CA ARG A 3 37.53 -1.64 -34.27
C ARG A 3 36.56 -1.46 -33.11
N LEU A 4 35.36 -0.99 -33.37
CA LEU A 4 34.24 -0.99 -32.46
C LEU A 4 33.81 -2.44 -32.17
N LEU A 5 33.87 -2.83 -30.91
CA LEU A 5 33.29 -4.06 -30.39
C LEU A 5 31.77 -3.84 -30.24
N THR A 6 31.00 -4.64 -30.96
CA THR A 6 29.55 -4.74 -30.79
C THR A 6 29.21 -5.37 -29.44
N PRO A 7 28.23 -4.86 -28.68
CA PRO A 7 27.80 -5.52 -27.44
C PRO A 7 27.05 -6.80 -27.76
N THR A 8 27.51 -7.89 -27.19
CA THR A 8 26.84 -9.19 -27.18
C THR A 8 25.51 -9.08 -26.46
N SER A 9 24.48 -9.64 -27.06
CA SER A 9 23.13 -9.77 -26.52
C SER A 9 23.17 -10.49 -25.15
N SER A 10 23.01 -9.73 -24.07
CA SER A 10 22.71 -10.28 -22.75
C SER A 10 21.32 -10.89 -22.77
N GLY A 11 21.22 -12.17 -22.39
CA GLY A 11 20.01 -12.97 -22.42
C GLY A 11 18.83 -12.30 -21.68
N LEU A 12 17.73 -12.21 -22.39
CA LEU A 12 16.41 -11.97 -21.80
C LEU A 12 16.09 -13.12 -20.85
N VAL A 13 16.30 -12.92 -19.56
CA VAL A 13 15.74 -13.78 -18.53
C VAL A 13 14.23 -13.68 -18.66
N SER A 14 13.58 -14.81 -18.95
CA SER A 14 12.13 -14.90 -19.12
C SER A 14 11.41 -14.42 -17.86
N VAL A 15 10.77 -13.26 -17.95
CA VAL A 15 9.95 -12.66 -16.89
C VAL A 15 8.77 -13.59 -16.50
N GLY A 16 8.37 -14.51 -17.36
CA GLY A 16 7.29 -15.48 -17.11
C GLY A 16 7.60 -16.53 -16.04
N GLY A 17 8.84 -17.04 -15.96
CA GLY A 17 9.21 -18.09 -15.01
C GLY A 17 9.34 -17.61 -13.56
N MET A 18 9.64 -16.31 -13.32
CA MET A 18 9.70 -15.74 -11.97
C MET A 18 8.30 -15.50 -11.40
N ALA A 19 7.32 -15.10 -12.23
CA ALA A 19 5.96 -14.83 -11.79
C ALA A 19 5.21 -16.09 -11.32
N GLU A 20 5.42 -17.23 -11.95
CA GLU A 20 4.80 -18.51 -11.55
C GLU A 20 5.29 -18.98 -10.17
N ASN A 21 6.52 -18.65 -9.80
CA ASN A 21 7.09 -19.03 -8.51
C ASN A 21 6.65 -18.10 -7.35
N LEU A 22 6.39 -16.80 -7.64
CA LEU A 22 5.98 -15.83 -6.63
C LEU A 22 4.57 -16.08 -6.06
N LEU A 23 3.72 -16.77 -6.79
CA LEU A 23 2.31 -17.01 -6.43
C LEU A 23 2.00 -18.50 -6.28
N ALA A 24 3.00 -19.31 -5.96
CA ALA A 24 2.82 -20.74 -5.74
C ALA A 24 1.86 -21.02 -4.58
N PRO A 25 1.07 -22.10 -4.63
CA PRO A 25 0.23 -22.52 -3.52
C PRO A 25 1.08 -22.87 -2.30
N GLY A 26 0.56 -22.63 -1.09
CA GLY A 26 1.15 -23.07 0.15
C GLY A 26 1.06 -24.59 0.38
N ALA A 27 1.52 -25.04 1.54
CA ALA A 27 1.68 -26.46 1.90
C ALA A 27 0.40 -27.32 1.70
N HIS A 28 -0.79 -26.73 1.79
CA HIS A 28 -2.07 -27.44 1.62
C HIS A 28 -2.78 -27.09 0.29
N GLY A 29 -2.05 -26.58 -0.71
CA GLY A 29 -2.63 -26.14 -1.98
C GLY A 29 -3.49 -24.87 -1.88
N ARG A 30 -3.51 -24.21 -0.71
CA ARG A 30 -4.21 -22.95 -0.47
C ARG A 30 -3.41 -21.77 -1.00
N ARG A 31 -4.11 -20.74 -1.43
CA ARG A 31 -3.54 -19.44 -1.79
C ARG A 31 -4.19 -18.36 -0.93
N VAL A 32 -3.45 -17.89 0.06
CA VAL A 32 -3.93 -16.89 1.02
C VAL A 32 -3.13 -15.61 0.86
N TYR A 33 -3.83 -14.54 0.48
CA TYR A 33 -3.29 -13.19 0.45
C TYR A 33 -3.70 -12.43 1.71
N VAL A 34 -2.72 -11.98 2.49
CA VAL A 34 -2.94 -11.16 3.69
C VAL A 34 -2.35 -9.76 3.49
N ALA A 35 -3.16 -8.72 3.65
CA ALA A 35 -2.75 -7.33 3.53
C ALA A 35 -2.58 -6.70 4.92
N LEU A 36 -1.38 -6.23 5.24
CA LEU A 36 -1.00 -5.58 6.49
C LEU A 36 -0.71 -4.10 6.28
N GLY A 37 -0.95 -3.31 7.31
CA GLY A 37 -0.59 -1.89 7.26
C GLY A 37 -1.57 -0.97 7.99
N ASP A 38 -1.64 0.24 7.48
CA ASP A 38 -2.45 1.32 8.02
C ASP A 38 -3.54 1.79 7.02
N SER A 39 -3.89 3.08 7.04
CA SER A 39 -4.94 3.68 6.21
C SER A 39 -4.74 3.47 4.70
N PHE A 40 -3.49 3.39 4.22
CA PHE A 40 -3.19 3.16 2.81
C PHE A 40 -3.60 1.75 2.35
N THR A 41 -3.38 0.76 3.19
CA THR A 41 -3.77 -0.64 2.92
C THR A 41 -5.25 -0.88 3.25
N GLU A 42 -5.78 -0.23 4.27
CA GLU A 42 -7.22 -0.26 4.57
C GLU A 42 -8.05 0.29 3.39
N GLY A 43 -7.53 1.30 2.67
CA GLY A 43 -8.18 1.84 1.48
C GLY A 43 -8.84 3.20 1.69
N VAL A 44 -8.40 3.97 2.70
CA VAL A 44 -8.92 5.33 2.98
C VAL A 44 -8.71 6.22 1.75
N GLY A 45 -9.77 6.98 1.38
CA GLY A 45 -9.82 7.82 0.18
C GLY A 45 -10.50 7.16 -1.02
N ASP A 46 -10.72 5.85 -1.02
CA ASP A 46 -11.56 5.17 -2.02
C ASP A 46 -12.88 4.70 -1.39
N HIS A 47 -13.78 5.66 -1.19
CA HIS A 47 -15.05 5.45 -0.52
C HIS A 47 -15.98 4.49 -1.25
N ASP A 48 -16.50 3.47 -0.55
CA ASP A 48 -17.54 2.56 -1.01
C ASP A 48 -18.34 2.03 0.21
N SER A 49 -19.49 2.62 0.45
CA SER A 49 -20.37 2.28 1.61
C SER A 49 -20.87 0.83 1.64
N ARG A 50 -20.68 0.09 0.55
CA ARG A 50 -21.06 -1.33 0.47
C ARG A 50 -19.98 -2.28 1.01
N LEU A 51 -18.83 -1.75 1.42
CA LEU A 51 -17.70 -2.53 1.92
C LEU A 51 -17.44 -2.19 3.40
N PRO A 52 -16.82 -3.09 4.15
CA PRO A 52 -16.48 -2.84 5.55
C PRO A 52 -15.66 -1.55 5.70
N ASN A 53 -15.89 -0.81 6.77
CA ASN A 53 -15.30 0.50 7.07
C ASN A 53 -15.56 1.58 5.99
N GLY A 54 -16.49 1.33 5.05
CA GLY A 54 -16.89 2.27 4.00
C GLY A 54 -15.82 2.55 2.93
N VAL A 55 -14.82 1.68 2.77
CA VAL A 55 -13.70 1.90 1.85
C VAL A 55 -13.35 0.64 1.07
N ARG A 56 -12.66 0.81 -0.09
CA ARG A 56 -12.25 -0.30 -0.95
C ARG A 56 -10.73 -0.49 -1.01
N GLY A 57 -9.98 0.43 -1.49
CA GLY A 57 -8.52 0.39 -1.56
C GLY A 57 -7.91 -0.44 -2.69
N TRP A 58 -6.57 -0.39 -2.77
CA TRP A 58 -5.75 -1.09 -3.76
C TRP A 58 -5.66 -2.59 -3.44
N ALA A 59 -5.55 -2.97 -2.17
CA ALA A 59 -5.39 -4.37 -1.74
C ALA A 59 -6.60 -5.23 -2.15
N ASP A 60 -7.82 -4.70 -1.97
CA ASP A 60 -9.05 -5.37 -2.44
C ASP A 60 -9.02 -5.61 -3.96
N ARG A 61 -8.49 -4.63 -4.73
CA ARG A 61 -8.41 -4.77 -6.19
C ARG A 61 -7.38 -5.80 -6.62
N VAL A 62 -6.27 -5.90 -5.89
CA VAL A 62 -5.28 -6.96 -6.09
C VAL A 62 -5.93 -8.31 -5.81
N ALA A 63 -6.58 -8.49 -4.65
CA ALA A 63 -7.27 -9.73 -4.28
C ALA A 63 -8.32 -10.15 -5.32
N GLU A 64 -9.16 -9.21 -5.78
CA GLU A 64 -10.16 -9.47 -6.81
C GLU A 64 -9.52 -9.86 -8.15
N ARG A 65 -8.34 -9.31 -8.47
CA ARG A 65 -7.64 -9.63 -9.71
C ARG A 65 -6.97 -11.00 -9.65
N LEU A 66 -6.33 -11.32 -8.53
CA LEU A 66 -5.77 -12.65 -8.26
C LEU A 66 -6.87 -13.72 -8.40
N ALA A 67 -8.02 -13.53 -7.76
CA ALA A 67 -9.12 -14.46 -7.82
C ALA A 67 -9.75 -14.61 -9.23
N ARG A 68 -9.63 -13.59 -10.09
CA ARG A 68 -10.04 -13.69 -11.51
C ARG A 68 -9.07 -14.47 -12.35
N ALA A 69 -7.78 -14.35 -12.05
CA ALA A 69 -6.74 -15.11 -12.75
C ALA A 69 -6.76 -16.57 -12.31
N ASP A 70 -6.98 -16.83 -11.03
CA ASP A 70 -7.04 -18.15 -10.44
C ASP A 70 -8.13 -18.21 -9.34
N PRO A 71 -9.25 -18.93 -9.60
CA PRO A 71 -10.36 -19.04 -8.66
C PRO A 71 -10.02 -19.96 -7.47
N GLY A 72 -9.35 -19.50 -6.49
CA GLY A 72 -8.95 -20.25 -5.30
C GLY A 72 -8.37 -19.36 -4.24
N TRP A 73 -8.08 -18.10 -4.60
CA TRP A 73 -7.53 -17.14 -3.69
C TRP A 73 -8.48 -16.79 -2.55
N GLU A 74 -7.94 -16.85 -1.35
CA GLU A 74 -8.54 -16.32 -0.13
C GLU A 74 -7.83 -14.99 0.20
N TYR A 75 -8.53 -14.08 0.87
CA TYR A 75 -8.05 -12.75 1.18
C TYR A 75 -8.42 -12.32 2.58
N ALA A 76 -7.44 -11.78 3.31
CA ALA A 76 -7.63 -11.06 4.56
C ALA A 76 -7.00 -9.66 4.47
N ASN A 77 -7.58 -8.68 5.17
CA ASN A 77 -7.03 -7.34 5.28
C ASN A 77 -7.09 -6.90 6.74
N LEU A 78 -5.95 -6.95 7.41
CA LEU A 78 -5.79 -6.62 8.82
C LEU A 78 -5.48 -5.13 9.05
N ALA A 79 -5.31 -4.36 7.97
CA ALA A 79 -4.94 -2.96 8.07
C ALA A 79 -6.06 -2.11 8.69
N ILE A 80 -5.65 -1.21 9.59
CA ILE A 80 -6.51 -0.23 10.25
C ILE A 80 -5.84 1.13 10.18
N ARG A 81 -6.59 2.16 9.80
CA ARG A 81 -6.11 3.55 9.71
C ARG A 81 -5.47 4.04 11.00
N SER A 82 -4.48 4.92 10.85
CA SER A 82 -3.74 5.56 11.94
C SER A 82 -2.80 4.64 12.73
N LYS A 83 -2.73 3.34 12.42
CA LYS A 83 -1.80 2.44 13.10
C LYS A 83 -0.35 2.80 12.76
N ARG A 84 0.51 2.78 13.77
CA ARG A 84 1.96 2.86 13.65
C ARG A 84 2.56 1.47 13.56
N LEU A 85 3.81 1.36 13.15
CA LEU A 85 4.50 0.08 12.97
C LEU A 85 4.41 -0.82 14.22
N ARG A 86 4.60 -0.25 15.42
CA ARG A 86 4.46 -1.00 16.69
C ARG A 86 3.09 -1.66 16.88
N HIS A 87 2.01 -0.99 16.43
CA HIS A 87 0.65 -1.53 16.50
C HIS A 87 0.46 -2.63 15.46
N ILE A 88 1.04 -2.46 14.25
CA ILE A 88 1.00 -3.47 13.20
C ILE A 88 1.70 -4.74 13.68
N ILE A 89 2.87 -4.62 14.32
CA ILE A 89 3.57 -5.76 14.92
C ILE A 89 2.71 -6.44 16.00
N ALA A 90 2.14 -5.65 16.91
CA ALA A 90 1.41 -6.19 18.05
C ALA A 90 0.05 -6.81 17.68
N GLU A 91 -0.64 -6.25 16.68
CA GLU A 91 -2.04 -6.57 16.40
C GLU A 91 -2.25 -7.35 15.08
N GLN A 92 -1.30 -7.27 14.13
CA GLN A 92 -1.48 -7.84 12.80
C GLN A 92 -0.51 -8.99 12.48
N LEU A 93 0.70 -9.05 13.07
CA LEU A 93 1.73 -10.03 12.71
C LEU A 93 1.29 -11.47 13.04
N GLU A 94 1.02 -11.75 14.31
CA GLU A 94 0.67 -13.13 14.72
C GLU A 94 -0.66 -13.60 14.09
N PRO A 95 -1.73 -12.79 14.01
CA PRO A 95 -2.91 -13.16 13.24
C PRO A 95 -2.61 -13.46 11.77
N ALA A 96 -1.74 -12.67 11.11
CA ALA A 96 -1.37 -12.92 9.72
C ALA A 96 -0.63 -14.25 9.55
N LEU A 97 0.34 -14.55 10.42
CA LEU A 97 1.09 -15.81 10.39
C LEU A 97 0.19 -17.03 10.63
N ALA A 98 -0.78 -16.91 11.54
CA ALA A 98 -1.75 -17.97 11.82
C ALA A 98 -2.67 -18.32 10.62
N MET A 99 -2.78 -17.42 9.64
CA MET A 99 -3.53 -17.66 8.39
C MET A 99 -2.74 -18.48 7.36
N GLU A 100 -1.46 -18.78 7.62
CA GLU A 100 -0.55 -19.48 6.70
C GLU A 100 -0.52 -18.81 5.32
N PRO A 101 -0.12 -17.50 5.25
CA PRO A 101 -0.18 -16.75 4.02
C PRO A 101 0.79 -17.28 2.97
N THR A 102 0.40 -17.22 1.69
CA THR A 102 1.29 -17.43 0.55
C THR A 102 1.73 -16.11 -0.08
N LEU A 103 0.97 -15.06 0.15
CA LEU A 103 1.28 -13.69 -0.27
C LEU A 103 0.97 -12.73 0.87
N VAL A 104 1.93 -11.88 1.23
CA VAL A 104 1.74 -10.81 2.20
C VAL A 104 2.14 -9.48 1.58
N THR A 105 1.30 -8.46 1.73
CA THR A 105 1.69 -7.09 1.42
C THR A 105 1.80 -6.29 2.72
N LEU A 106 2.89 -5.55 2.89
CA LEU A 106 3.15 -4.70 4.05
C LEU A 106 3.43 -3.27 3.62
N TYR A 107 2.48 -2.36 3.88
CA TYR A 107 2.67 -0.92 3.70
C TYR A 107 2.50 -0.22 5.04
N ALA A 108 3.59 0.12 5.71
CA ALA A 108 3.63 0.60 7.09
C ALA A 108 4.70 1.69 7.28
N GLY A 109 4.73 2.34 8.44
CA GLY A 109 5.75 3.34 8.81
C GLY A 109 5.41 4.78 8.43
N GLY A 110 4.43 5.03 7.56
CA GLY A 110 4.03 6.38 7.17
C GLY A 110 3.60 7.25 8.37
N ASN A 111 2.81 6.70 9.28
CA ASN A 111 2.38 7.39 10.50
C ASN A 111 3.53 7.66 11.48
N ASP A 112 4.56 6.80 11.47
CA ASP A 112 5.76 6.96 12.29
C ASP A 112 6.64 8.09 11.76
N ILE A 113 6.86 8.15 10.43
CA ILE A 113 7.67 9.19 9.78
C ILE A 113 7.06 10.58 9.98
N LEU A 114 5.73 10.69 9.97
CA LEU A 114 5.01 11.94 10.24
C LEU A 114 5.21 12.45 11.67
N ASP A 115 5.70 11.64 12.58
CA ASP A 115 6.09 12.04 13.93
C ASP A 115 7.57 12.41 13.96
N ILE A 116 7.86 13.69 14.11
CA ILE A 116 9.24 14.24 14.10
C ILE A 116 10.11 13.62 15.19
N GLY A 117 9.52 13.22 16.31
CA GLY A 117 10.21 12.57 17.44
C GLY A 117 10.59 11.12 17.18
N THR A 118 10.10 10.49 16.11
CA THR A 118 10.42 9.08 15.82
C THR A 118 11.88 8.94 15.36
N ASP A 119 12.64 8.08 16.05
CA ASP A 119 13.95 7.63 15.60
C ASP A 119 13.79 6.64 14.44
N ILE A 120 14.28 7.04 13.24
CA ILE A 120 14.17 6.21 12.03
C ILE A 120 15.01 4.94 12.17
N HIS A 121 16.15 4.96 12.88
CA HIS A 121 16.98 3.77 13.03
C HIS A 121 16.30 2.73 13.91
N ALA A 122 15.67 3.15 15.00
CA ALA A 122 14.87 2.26 15.85
C ALA A 122 13.65 1.72 15.07
N LEU A 123 12.94 2.60 14.36
CA LEU A 123 11.81 2.23 13.51
C LEU A 123 12.20 1.15 12.50
N MET A 124 13.36 1.28 11.85
CA MET A 124 13.80 0.34 10.84
C MET A 124 14.27 -1.01 11.40
N LYS A 125 14.71 -1.06 12.66
CA LYS A 125 14.94 -2.35 13.34
C LYS A 125 13.62 -3.12 13.55
N ASP A 126 12.59 -2.42 14.00
CA ASP A 126 11.25 -3.01 14.17
C ASP A 126 10.65 -3.41 12.83
N TYR A 127 10.84 -2.60 11.78
CA TYR A 127 10.41 -2.91 10.42
C TYR A 127 11.09 -4.18 9.89
N GLU A 128 12.40 -4.27 10.04
CA GLU A 128 13.18 -5.44 9.63
C GLU A 128 12.77 -6.70 10.40
N PHE A 129 12.55 -6.59 11.71
CA PHE A 129 12.00 -7.69 12.53
C PHE A 129 10.66 -8.19 11.96
N LEU A 130 9.74 -7.29 11.64
CA LEU A 130 8.44 -7.66 11.06
C LEU A 130 8.61 -8.37 9.72
N VAL A 131 9.45 -7.83 8.82
CA VAL A 131 9.71 -8.42 7.51
C VAL A 131 10.38 -9.79 7.64
N ALA A 132 11.35 -9.95 8.54
CA ALA A 132 12.02 -11.22 8.80
C ALA A 132 11.02 -12.30 9.23
N ARG A 133 10.08 -11.96 10.13
CA ARG A 133 9.04 -12.90 10.59
C ARG A 133 8.09 -13.31 9.45
N LEU A 134 7.70 -12.34 8.62
CA LEU A 134 6.85 -12.61 7.44
C LEU A 134 7.57 -13.45 6.39
N ALA A 135 8.84 -13.16 6.09
CA ALA A 135 9.63 -13.93 5.13
C ALA A 135 9.88 -15.37 5.62
N ALA A 136 10.12 -15.56 6.92
CA ALA A 136 10.33 -16.87 7.53
C ALA A 136 9.09 -17.78 7.45
N SER A 137 7.89 -17.24 7.19
CA SER A 137 6.68 -18.05 6.96
C SER A 137 6.66 -18.73 5.59
N GLY A 138 7.58 -18.40 4.69
CA GLY A 138 7.61 -18.88 3.31
C GLY A 138 6.68 -18.11 2.37
N ALA A 139 5.99 -17.09 2.84
CA ALA A 139 5.15 -16.25 2.00
C ALA A 139 5.98 -15.34 1.08
N THR A 140 5.48 -15.08 -0.13
CA THR A 140 5.97 -13.95 -0.93
C THR A 140 5.61 -12.66 -0.22
N VAL A 141 6.62 -11.87 0.17
CA VAL A 141 6.43 -10.58 0.86
C VAL A 141 6.56 -9.45 -0.14
N VAL A 142 5.60 -8.54 -0.16
CA VAL A 142 5.61 -7.31 -0.97
C VAL A 142 5.74 -6.11 -0.07
N LEU A 143 6.78 -5.32 -0.26
CA LEU A 143 7.08 -4.11 0.49
C LEU A 143 6.88 -2.86 -0.36
N PHE A 144 6.64 -1.73 0.29
CA PHE A 144 6.40 -0.45 -0.37
C PHE A 144 7.32 0.62 0.21
N THR A 145 7.90 1.45 -0.66
CA THR A 145 8.46 2.73 -0.22
C THR A 145 7.33 3.72 0.05
N GLY A 146 7.58 4.75 0.86
CA GLY A 146 6.67 5.89 0.99
C GLY A 146 6.70 6.77 -0.27
N PHE A 147 5.64 7.53 -0.50
CA PHE A 147 5.54 8.44 -1.65
C PHE A 147 6.47 9.67 -1.54
N ASP A 148 6.82 10.27 -2.67
CA ASP A 148 7.58 11.52 -2.71
C ASP A 148 6.68 12.72 -2.35
N VAL A 149 6.91 13.30 -1.18
CA VAL A 149 6.16 14.47 -0.70
C VAL A 149 6.71 15.74 -1.34
N ARG A 150 6.24 16.08 -2.54
CA ARG A 150 6.64 17.32 -3.26
C ARG A 150 5.68 18.49 -3.01
N VAL A 151 4.97 18.51 -1.90
CA VAL A 151 3.81 19.41 -1.73
C VAL A 151 4.20 20.84 -1.33
N SER A 152 5.34 21.04 -0.65
CA SER A 152 5.76 22.37 -0.17
C SER A 152 7.20 22.34 0.35
N ALA A 153 7.93 23.45 0.20
CA ALA A 153 9.25 23.63 0.82
C ALA A 153 9.21 23.48 2.36
N LEU A 154 8.07 23.74 2.99
CA LEU A 154 7.87 23.53 4.43
C LEU A 154 7.90 22.04 4.82
N LEU A 155 7.70 21.13 3.89
CA LEU A 155 7.72 19.68 4.11
C LEU A 155 9.06 19.04 3.72
N GLU A 156 10.06 19.83 3.37
CA GLU A 156 11.39 19.32 3.01
C GLU A 156 12.04 18.46 4.13
N PRO A 157 11.94 18.79 5.43
CA PRO A 157 12.41 17.90 6.49
C PRO A 157 11.73 16.53 6.48
N LEU A 158 10.41 16.50 6.24
CA LEU A 158 9.65 15.26 6.13
C LEU A 158 10.09 14.44 4.90
N LYS A 159 10.32 15.11 3.78
CA LYS A 159 10.81 14.47 2.56
C LYS A 159 12.18 13.81 2.78
N ARG A 160 13.12 14.48 3.46
CA ARG A 160 14.42 13.91 3.80
C ARG A 160 14.32 12.70 4.70
N ARG A 161 13.46 12.75 5.72
CA ARG A 161 13.19 11.60 6.60
C ARG A 161 12.63 10.43 5.80
N ASN A 162 11.66 10.71 4.93
CA ASN A 162 11.06 9.70 4.06
C ASN A 162 12.07 9.09 3.08
N ALA A 163 13.01 9.88 2.55
CA ALA A 163 14.07 9.38 1.69
C ALA A 163 14.99 8.39 2.41
N VAL A 164 15.38 8.68 3.67
CA VAL A 164 16.16 7.78 4.51
C VAL A 164 15.39 6.49 4.79
N TYR A 165 14.13 6.60 5.18
CA TYR A 165 13.25 5.46 5.40
C TYR A 165 13.15 4.60 4.13
N ASN A 166 12.89 5.20 2.98
CA ASN A 166 12.75 4.48 1.70
C ASN A 166 14.03 3.74 1.30
N GLN A 167 15.19 4.35 1.54
CA GLN A 167 16.47 3.68 1.30
C GLN A 167 16.59 2.42 2.17
N ARG A 168 16.21 2.49 3.44
CA ARG A 168 16.22 1.34 4.33
C ARG A 168 15.21 0.26 3.94
N VAL A 169 14.02 0.67 3.47
CA VAL A 169 13.03 -0.29 2.94
C VAL A 169 13.59 -1.07 1.74
N ARG A 170 14.30 -0.38 0.82
CA ARG A 170 14.96 -1.05 -0.32
C ARG A 170 16.03 -2.04 0.14
N GLU A 171 16.83 -1.68 1.14
CA GLU A 171 17.85 -2.56 1.72
C GLU A 171 17.24 -3.80 2.38
N VAL A 172 16.14 -3.62 3.13
CA VAL A 172 15.40 -4.73 3.74
C VAL A 172 14.77 -5.61 2.66
N ALA A 173 14.14 -5.01 1.63
CA ALA A 173 13.57 -5.76 0.52
C ALA A 173 14.62 -6.65 -0.18
N ALA A 174 15.80 -6.10 -0.45
CA ALA A 174 16.89 -6.85 -1.06
C ALA A 174 17.41 -7.96 -0.15
N ARG A 175 17.51 -7.73 1.17
CA ARG A 175 18.00 -8.70 2.14
C ARG A 175 17.11 -9.92 2.29
N TYR A 176 15.79 -9.73 2.24
CA TYR A 176 14.80 -10.79 2.43
C TYR A 176 14.16 -11.25 1.10
N GLU A 177 14.75 -10.88 -0.03
CA GLU A 177 14.25 -11.21 -1.38
C GLU A 177 12.77 -10.85 -1.57
N ALA A 178 12.32 -9.78 -0.88
CA ALA A 178 10.96 -9.31 -0.96
C ALA A 178 10.70 -8.52 -2.26
N VAL A 179 9.51 -8.67 -2.81
CA VAL A 179 9.07 -7.88 -3.96
C VAL A 179 8.91 -6.43 -3.54
N LEU A 180 9.54 -5.51 -4.27
CA LEU A 180 9.48 -4.08 -3.95
C LEU A 180 8.57 -3.33 -4.93
N VAL A 181 7.55 -2.69 -4.39
CA VAL A 181 6.75 -1.67 -5.08
C VAL A 181 7.34 -0.30 -4.73
N ASP A 182 8.22 0.21 -5.58
CA ASP A 182 8.93 1.46 -5.32
C ASP A 182 8.03 2.68 -5.60
N TYR A 183 7.11 2.92 -4.67
CA TYR A 183 6.09 3.97 -4.75
C TYR A 183 6.70 5.38 -4.86
N TRP A 184 7.89 5.59 -4.30
CA TRP A 184 8.65 6.83 -4.43
C TRP A 184 8.90 7.25 -5.88
N CYS A 185 9.01 6.28 -6.78
CA CYS A 185 9.35 6.50 -8.19
C CYS A 185 8.12 6.68 -9.10
N PHE A 186 6.90 6.71 -8.57
CA PHE A 186 5.69 6.77 -9.40
C PHE A 186 5.27 8.22 -9.69
N ASP A 187 5.71 8.75 -10.82
CA ASP A 187 5.40 10.12 -11.27
C ASP A 187 3.90 10.41 -11.38
N ALA A 188 3.07 9.39 -11.61
CA ALA A 188 1.62 9.56 -11.65
C ALA A 188 1.04 10.20 -10.38
N PHE A 189 1.67 10.00 -9.23
CA PHE A 189 1.21 10.58 -7.97
C PHE A 189 1.56 12.05 -7.76
N TYR A 190 2.25 12.68 -8.72
CA TYR A 190 2.36 14.15 -8.75
C TYR A 190 1.07 14.83 -9.21
N ASP A 191 0.16 14.09 -9.85
CA ASP A 191 -1.16 14.60 -10.18
C ASP A 191 -2.04 14.66 -8.92
N PRO A 192 -2.59 15.86 -8.55
CA PRO A 192 -3.41 16.01 -7.36
C PRO A 192 -4.70 15.15 -7.39
N ARG A 193 -5.14 14.69 -8.55
CA ARG A 193 -6.31 13.81 -8.71
C ARG A 193 -6.07 12.37 -8.28
N MET A 194 -4.79 12.01 -8.05
CA MET A 194 -4.42 10.72 -7.44
C MET A 194 -4.66 10.70 -5.93
N TRP A 195 -4.91 11.87 -5.34
CA TRP A 195 -5.13 12.07 -3.92
C TRP A 195 -6.58 12.43 -3.61
N ASP A 196 -7.03 12.07 -2.42
CA ASP A 196 -8.33 12.50 -1.90
C ASP A 196 -8.28 13.96 -1.46
N SER A 197 -9.41 14.48 -1.03
CA SER A 197 -9.59 15.89 -0.59
C SER A 197 -8.66 16.26 0.59
N ASP A 198 -8.27 15.30 1.40
CA ASP A 198 -7.32 15.48 2.49
C ASP A 198 -5.86 15.63 2.04
N ARG A 199 -5.54 15.32 0.78
CA ARG A 199 -4.20 15.34 0.17
C ARG A 199 -3.17 14.46 0.87
N LEU A 200 -3.63 13.52 1.66
CA LEU A 200 -2.82 12.55 2.38
C LEU A 200 -3.08 11.13 1.86
N HIS A 201 -4.35 10.78 1.69
CA HIS A 201 -4.76 9.46 1.24
C HIS A 201 -4.98 9.44 -0.27
N MET A 202 -4.78 8.28 -0.86
CA MET A 202 -5.01 8.09 -2.30
C MET A 202 -6.49 8.18 -2.63
N SER A 203 -6.82 8.88 -3.71
CA SER A 203 -8.15 8.83 -4.29
C SER A 203 -8.43 7.43 -4.90
N LYS A 204 -9.66 7.22 -5.32
CA LYS A 204 -10.02 6.02 -6.09
C LYS A 204 -9.12 5.78 -7.31
N ALA A 205 -8.64 6.85 -7.95
CA ALA A 205 -7.71 6.75 -9.09
C ALA A 205 -6.33 6.29 -8.62
N GLY A 206 -5.82 6.88 -7.53
CA GLY A 206 -4.55 6.47 -6.92
C GLY A 206 -4.56 5.01 -6.50
N HIS A 207 -5.60 4.57 -5.78
CA HIS A 207 -5.76 3.17 -5.40
C HIS A 207 -5.84 2.20 -6.59
N LYS A 208 -6.50 2.59 -7.69
CA LYS A 208 -6.51 1.77 -8.91
C LYS A 208 -5.12 1.66 -9.52
N TYR A 209 -4.41 2.77 -9.62
CA TYR A 209 -3.08 2.82 -10.20
C TYR A 209 -2.11 1.97 -9.36
N LEU A 210 -2.08 2.14 -8.02
CA LEU A 210 -1.22 1.36 -7.14
C LEU A 210 -1.52 -0.14 -7.25
N ALA A 211 -2.80 -0.53 -7.33
CA ALA A 211 -3.17 -1.93 -7.55
C ALA A 211 -2.58 -2.49 -8.87
N GLY A 212 -2.55 -1.68 -9.94
CA GLY A 212 -1.88 -2.04 -11.18
C GLY A 212 -0.40 -2.27 -11.00
N GLN A 213 0.29 -1.35 -10.33
CA GLN A 213 1.73 -1.47 -10.06
C GLN A 213 2.08 -2.70 -9.22
N VAL A 214 1.26 -3.04 -8.22
CA VAL A 214 1.44 -4.28 -7.44
C VAL A 214 1.26 -5.51 -8.32
N LEU A 215 0.25 -5.53 -9.18
CA LEU A 215 -0.01 -6.65 -10.09
C LEU A 215 1.11 -6.80 -11.14
N ASP A 216 1.69 -5.69 -11.62
CA ASP A 216 2.85 -5.71 -12.51
C ASP A 216 4.05 -6.37 -11.85
N GLN A 217 4.36 -6.01 -10.58
CA GLN A 217 5.46 -6.63 -9.82
C GLN A 217 5.22 -8.12 -9.54
N LEU A 218 3.96 -8.53 -9.42
CA LEU A 218 3.58 -9.93 -9.21
C LEU A 218 3.44 -10.71 -10.54
N GLY A 219 3.65 -10.08 -11.70
CA GLY A 219 3.48 -10.70 -13.00
C GLY A 219 2.03 -11.08 -13.33
N VAL A 220 1.04 -10.48 -12.67
CA VAL A 220 -0.38 -10.79 -12.87
C VAL A 220 -0.99 -9.90 -13.95
N PRO A 221 -1.48 -10.47 -15.07
CA PRO A 221 -2.06 -9.68 -16.17
C PRO A 221 -3.26 -8.84 -15.71
N HIS A 222 -3.27 -7.55 -16.05
CA HIS A 222 -4.36 -6.64 -15.74
C HIS A 222 -4.59 -5.59 -16.84
N LYS A 223 -5.68 -4.83 -16.73
CA LYS A 223 -6.06 -3.78 -17.70
C LYS A 223 -6.00 -2.36 -17.09
N VAL A 224 -5.34 -2.21 -15.94
CA VAL A 224 -5.17 -0.90 -15.32
C VAL A 224 -4.16 -0.12 -16.15
N LYS A 225 -4.57 1.03 -16.65
CA LYS A 225 -3.68 1.98 -17.34
C LYS A 225 -3.62 3.26 -16.54
N PRO A 226 -2.49 3.96 -16.52
CA PRO A 226 -2.45 5.35 -16.06
C PRO A 226 -3.55 6.13 -16.78
N ARG A 227 -4.25 6.99 -16.06
CA ARG A 227 -5.17 7.91 -16.74
C ARG A 227 -4.35 9.02 -17.35
N ASP A 228 -4.51 9.17 -18.64
CA ASP A 228 -4.03 10.34 -19.36
C ASP A 228 -5.01 11.47 -19.08
N TRP A 229 -4.64 12.33 -18.16
CA TRP A 229 -5.44 13.50 -17.81
C TRP A 229 -4.83 14.74 -18.41
N GLU A 230 -5.67 15.61 -18.93
CA GLU A 230 -5.21 16.95 -19.26
C GLU A 230 -4.61 17.66 -18.03
N PRO A 231 -3.57 18.50 -18.20
CA PRO A 231 -3.00 19.23 -17.08
C PRO A 231 -4.08 19.97 -16.31
N PRO A 232 -4.03 19.98 -14.97
CA PRO A 232 -5.01 20.69 -14.17
C PRO A 232 -4.96 22.19 -14.49
N GLU A 233 -6.14 22.82 -14.55
CA GLU A 233 -6.28 24.26 -14.76
C GLU A 233 -5.45 25.03 -13.70
N LYS A 234 -4.67 26.00 -14.17
CA LYS A 234 -3.89 26.87 -13.28
C LYS A 234 -4.84 27.81 -12.53
N LEU A 235 -4.92 27.62 -11.23
CA LEU A 235 -5.72 28.51 -10.37
C LEU A 235 -5.06 29.88 -10.25
N GLY A 236 -5.89 30.93 -10.22
CA GLY A 236 -5.45 32.26 -9.81
C GLY A 236 -4.96 32.25 -8.35
N LEU A 237 -4.04 33.15 -8.00
CA LEU A 237 -3.41 33.21 -6.66
C LEU A 237 -4.44 33.25 -5.52
N ARG A 238 -5.50 34.06 -5.65
CA ARG A 238 -6.57 34.17 -4.64
C ARG A 238 -7.35 32.86 -4.44
N ASP A 239 -7.63 32.13 -5.51
CA ASP A 239 -8.34 30.85 -5.44
C ASP A 239 -7.46 29.75 -4.87
N TRP A 240 -6.16 29.79 -5.21
CA TRP A 240 -5.16 28.92 -4.63
C TRP A 240 -5.06 29.15 -3.11
N GLU A 241 -4.92 30.41 -2.64
CA GLU A 241 -4.87 30.74 -1.21
C GLU A 241 -6.12 30.30 -0.47
N ARG A 242 -7.31 30.54 -1.05
CA ARG A 242 -8.60 30.14 -0.48
C ARG A 242 -8.65 28.62 -0.30
N ARG A 243 -8.19 27.85 -1.30
CA ARG A 243 -8.10 26.39 -1.23
C ARG A 243 -7.13 25.94 -0.17
N GLN A 244 -5.98 26.60 -0.02
CA GLN A 244 -5.00 26.25 1.02
C GLN A 244 -5.55 26.48 2.42
N ARG A 245 -6.14 27.67 2.68
CA ARG A 245 -6.75 27.99 3.98
C ARG A 245 -7.88 27.02 4.34
N ARG A 246 -8.72 26.65 3.38
CA ARG A 246 -9.77 25.66 3.57
C ARG A 246 -9.21 24.31 3.94
N TRP A 247 -8.22 23.81 3.20
CA TRP A 247 -7.57 22.53 3.46
C TRP A 247 -6.91 22.50 4.84
N VAL A 248 -6.17 23.54 5.24
CA VAL A 248 -5.57 23.64 6.57
C VAL A 248 -6.65 23.54 7.66
N ARG A 249 -7.77 24.28 7.53
CA ARG A 249 -8.83 24.28 8.52
C ARG A 249 -9.56 22.93 8.60
N GLU A 250 -9.85 22.31 7.47
CA GLU A 250 -10.68 21.11 7.40
C GLU A 250 -9.90 19.82 7.66
N TRP A 251 -8.59 19.80 7.36
CA TRP A 251 -7.79 18.58 7.44
C TRP A 251 -6.59 18.69 8.38
N VAL A 252 -5.77 19.73 8.24
CA VAL A 252 -4.50 19.83 8.98
C VAL A 252 -4.74 20.08 10.48
N LEU A 253 -5.55 21.10 10.81
CA LEU A 253 -5.85 21.42 12.22
C LEU A 253 -6.55 20.27 12.96
N PRO A 254 -7.57 19.59 12.39
CA PRO A 254 -8.17 18.42 13.04
C PRO A 254 -7.21 17.25 13.21
N LEU A 255 -6.30 17.02 12.27
CA LEU A 255 -5.28 15.98 12.38
C LEU A 255 -4.37 16.23 13.58
N PHE A 256 -3.82 17.44 13.70
CA PHE A 256 -2.99 17.82 14.84
C PHE A 256 -3.77 17.77 16.16
N GLY A 257 -5.02 18.27 16.18
CA GLY A 257 -5.87 18.23 17.35
C GLY A 257 -6.16 16.81 17.85
N ARG A 258 -6.36 15.84 16.96
CA ARG A 258 -6.49 14.42 17.34
C ARG A 258 -5.19 13.85 17.89
N ARG A 259 -4.05 14.13 17.23
CA ARG A 259 -2.73 13.67 17.70
C ARG A 259 -2.40 14.15 19.10
N LEU A 260 -2.66 15.42 19.40
CA LEU A 260 -2.44 16.00 20.74
C LEU A 260 -3.31 15.33 21.82
N ARG A 261 -4.51 14.86 21.45
CA ARG A 261 -5.40 14.15 22.38
C ARG A 261 -5.14 12.64 22.45
N GLY A 262 -4.20 12.12 21.68
CA GLY A 262 -3.90 10.68 21.62
C GLY A 262 -5.04 9.83 21.02
N VAL A 263 -6.02 10.45 20.34
CA VAL A 263 -7.17 9.75 19.75
C VAL A 263 -6.93 9.56 18.26
N THR A 264 -7.20 8.35 17.75
CA THR A 264 -7.07 8.05 16.33
C THR A 264 -8.41 7.67 15.70
N LEU A 265 -8.50 7.82 14.38
CA LEU A 265 -9.70 7.41 13.63
C LEU A 265 -9.87 5.89 13.54
N GLY A 266 -8.84 5.14 13.92
CA GLY A 266 -8.84 3.68 13.89
C GLY A 266 -9.18 2.99 15.22
N ASP A 267 -9.29 3.75 16.33
CA ASP A 267 -9.38 3.17 17.69
C ASP A 267 -10.62 2.28 17.91
N GLN A 268 -11.71 2.55 17.18
CA GLN A 268 -12.97 1.79 17.28
C GLN A 268 -13.24 0.90 16.07
N LEU A 269 -12.25 0.77 15.16
CA LEU A 269 -12.42 -0.02 13.95
C LEU A 269 -11.82 -1.42 14.12
N SER A 270 -12.51 -2.40 13.56
CA SER A 270 -11.99 -3.74 13.34
C SER A 270 -11.38 -3.86 11.94
N PRO A 271 -10.47 -4.81 11.72
CA PRO A 271 -9.98 -5.13 10.39
C PRO A 271 -11.16 -5.42 9.42
N ARG A 272 -10.99 -4.98 8.17
CA ARG A 272 -12.06 -5.12 7.16
C ARG A 272 -12.37 -6.56 6.79
N TRP A 273 -11.35 -7.37 6.75
CA TRP A 273 -11.42 -8.81 6.48
C TRP A 273 -10.49 -9.50 7.47
N PRO A 274 -10.97 -9.71 8.73
CA PRO A 274 -10.13 -10.23 9.81
C PRO A 274 -9.73 -11.69 9.63
N GLU A 275 -10.41 -12.41 8.77
CA GLU A 275 -10.16 -13.80 8.43
C GLU A 275 -10.09 -13.98 6.90
N PRO A 276 -9.40 -15.02 6.41
CA PRO A 276 -9.36 -15.30 4.98
C PRO A 276 -10.74 -15.61 4.41
N VAL A 277 -11.20 -14.79 3.47
CA VAL A 277 -12.44 -15.00 2.75
C VAL A 277 -12.16 -15.40 1.30
N ARG A 278 -12.84 -16.42 0.80
CA ARG A 278 -12.71 -16.82 -0.61
C ARG A 278 -13.28 -15.75 -1.53
N VAL A 279 -12.43 -15.13 -2.34
CA VAL A 279 -12.83 -14.02 -3.20
C VAL A 279 -13.62 -14.52 -4.41
N PRO A 280 -14.88 -14.06 -4.62
CA PRO A 280 -15.66 -14.46 -5.78
C PRO A 280 -15.06 -13.90 -7.09
N PRO A 281 -14.67 -14.73 -8.09
CA PRO A 281 -13.94 -14.27 -9.28
C PRO A 281 -14.69 -13.24 -10.13
N LYS A 282 -16.02 -13.39 -10.26
CA LYS A 282 -16.88 -12.52 -11.10
C LYS A 282 -17.46 -11.33 -10.34
N ALA A 283 -17.90 -11.54 -9.10
CA ALA A 283 -18.65 -10.54 -8.34
C ALA A 283 -17.79 -9.74 -7.34
N GLY A 284 -16.58 -10.21 -7.04
CA GLY A 284 -15.64 -9.54 -6.14
C GLY A 284 -16.12 -9.49 -4.68
N LEU A 285 -15.41 -8.71 -3.86
CA LEU A 285 -15.64 -8.59 -2.41
C LEU A 285 -16.99 -7.95 -2.06
N LYS A 286 -17.58 -7.13 -2.92
CA LYS A 286 -18.90 -6.54 -2.69
C LYS A 286 -20.02 -7.56 -2.48
N LYS A 287 -19.91 -8.71 -3.16
CA LYS A 287 -20.88 -9.79 -2.97
C LYS A 287 -20.78 -10.44 -1.58
N LEU A 288 -19.57 -10.47 -1.02
CA LEU A 288 -19.34 -10.99 0.33
C LEU A 288 -19.85 -10.01 1.38
N ALA A 289 -19.52 -8.73 1.24
CA ALA A 289 -19.94 -7.69 2.17
C ALA A 289 -21.46 -7.58 2.30
N ALA A 290 -22.20 -7.77 1.20
CA ALA A 290 -23.66 -7.76 1.21
C ALA A 290 -24.30 -8.91 2.04
N LYS A 291 -23.49 -9.90 2.44
CA LYS A 291 -23.94 -11.06 3.25
C LYS A 291 -23.60 -10.92 4.73
N VAL A 292 -22.76 -9.96 5.09
CA VAL A 292 -22.39 -9.66 6.48
C VAL A 292 -23.42 -8.66 7.01
N PRO A 293 -24.21 -8.99 8.06
CA PRO A 293 -25.08 -7.99 8.68
C PRO A 293 -24.26 -6.80 9.15
N ALA A 294 -24.79 -5.60 8.98
CA ALA A 294 -24.21 -4.40 9.61
C ALA A 294 -24.20 -4.62 11.13
N ALA A 295 -23.02 -4.57 11.75
CA ALA A 295 -22.85 -4.66 13.19
C ALA A 295 -23.34 -3.38 13.87
#